data_afab8c0cb2cfda2d5a92b64315af6021
#
_entry.id   afab8c0cb2cfda2d5a92b64315af6021
#
_cell.length_a   1.000
_cell.length_b   1.000
_cell.length_c   1.000
_cell.angle_alpha   90.00
_cell.angle_beta   90.00
_cell.angle_gamma   90.00
#
_symmetry.space_group_name_H-M   'P 1'
#
loop_
_entity.id
_entity.type
_entity.pdbx_description
1 polymer ?
#
loop_
_entity_poly.entity_id
_entity_poly.type
_entity_poly.pdbx_seq_one_letter_code
_entity_poly.pdbx_strand_id
1 'polypeptide(L)'
;MIQPGKEKKIFYLLCLYHLIIWTLVPYFSNKNLPLDVIEALAWGQDFDLGYNKHPPLSAWIPGLLFKIFGNKDWVYYLLSQIFIVISFVFLWKLSSFFLKKKSQILLSVLTIEGIAFYTFETPQFNVNICQIPLWIGTIYFFLKSIKNNKIADWIFLGTFSALGFLTKYIFVYLLISLFFYLIYIFFIRKKINFNFLYTVLIFFLITAPHFKWLLQNDFTTIYYALKRGGLNEFNIYNHLLNPFKFLINQISILLPFLLLIYFLIKKIKIKLPFDNQKFILLLFFFILPFFLILITSMITGSRIRTMWMIPFYSLIGVFFIFLYQDCINLKKLKNFNILLIIFLIISPTLYSLRSIYNDSRTGYEGKKIALQIEKEWKTISKDEISNVGFSEWYAGNLSYHLSNRPKVFLEENNNFYKKPAVIIARDIGPSLCNRKNINVKNIVYKKIDNHDVCFIF
;
A
#
# COMPACT_ATOMS: atom_id res chain seq x y z
N MET A 1 -22.94 -3.60 20.47
CA MET A 1 -24.12 -3.81 19.59
C MET A 1 -24.41 -2.54 18.80
N ILE A 2 -24.69 -2.69 17.51
CA ILE A 2 -25.07 -1.58 16.65
C ILE A 2 -26.49 -1.16 17.06
N GLN A 3 -26.59 -0.07 17.82
CA GLN A 3 -27.87 0.53 18.23
C GLN A 3 -28.11 1.77 17.37
N PRO A 4 -29.37 2.03 16.97
CA PRO A 4 -29.71 3.29 16.31
C PRO A 4 -29.26 4.50 17.12
N GLY A 5 -28.62 5.47 16.46
CA GLY A 5 -28.05 6.66 17.11
C GLY A 5 -26.61 6.54 17.60
N LYS A 6 -26.05 5.31 17.73
CA LYS A 6 -24.65 5.09 18.18
C LYS A 6 -23.66 4.82 17.04
N GLU A 7 -24.09 4.87 15.77
CA GLU A 7 -23.29 4.47 14.62
C GLU A 7 -21.98 5.27 14.51
N LYS A 8 -22.03 6.60 14.71
CA LYS A 8 -20.83 7.44 14.70
C LYS A 8 -19.88 7.09 15.83
N LYS A 9 -20.41 6.79 17.04
CA LYS A 9 -19.58 6.39 18.18
C LYS A 9 -18.84 5.10 17.89
N ILE A 10 -19.52 4.10 17.32
CA ILE A 10 -18.89 2.81 16.94
C ILE A 10 -17.84 3.03 15.85
N PHE A 11 -18.10 3.89 14.86
CA PHE A 11 -17.14 4.25 13.84
C PHE A 11 -15.88 4.89 14.44
N TYR A 12 -16.01 5.85 15.36
CA TYR A 12 -14.85 6.45 16.03
C TYR A 12 -14.08 5.46 16.91
N LEU A 13 -14.80 4.53 17.57
CA LEU A 13 -14.15 3.45 18.33
C LEU A 13 -13.34 2.52 17.41
N LEU A 14 -13.82 2.20 16.21
CA LEU A 14 -13.07 1.45 15.22
C LEU A 14 -11.81 2.21 14.77
N CYS A 15 -11.93 3.50 14.47
CA CYS A 15 -10.77 4.34 14.11
C CYS A 15 -9.74 4.37 15.24
N LEU A 16 -10.18 4.54 16.48
CA LEU A 16 -9.31 4.55 17.64
C LEU A 16 -8.66 3.18 17.89
N TYR A 17 -9.41 2.09 17.70
CA TYR A 17 -8.89 0.72 17.77
C TYR A 17 -7.71 0.55 16.77
N HIS A 18 -7.89 0.97 15.52
CA HIS A 18 -6.82 0.90 14.53
C HIS A 18 -5.59 1.71 14.95
N LEU A 19 -5.77 2.97 15.34
CA LEU A 19 -4.67 3.84 15.75
C LEU A 19 -3.90 3.27 16.96
N ILE A 20 -4.56 2.62 17.89
CA ILE A 20 -3.92 2.11 19.11
C ILE A 20 -3.41 0.67 18.88
N ILE A 21 -4.29 -0.26 18.55
CA ILE A 21 -3.93 -1.69 18.54
C ILE A 21 -2.94 -2.00 17.41
N TRP A 22 -3.21 -1.53 16.19
CA TRP A 22 -2.33 -1.79 15.04
C TRP A 22 -1.07 -0.90 15.00
N THR A 23 -0.91 0.01 15.97
CA THR A 23 0.37 0.68 16.24
C THR A 23 1.15 -0.05 17.33
N LEU A 24 0.50 -0.36 18.47
CA LEU A 24 1.20 -0.90 19.63
C LEU A 24 1.55 -2.38 19.48
N VAL A 25 0.64 -3.20 18.90
CA VAL A 25 0.91 -4.64 18.75
C VAL A 25 2.17 -4.89 17.90
N PRO A 26 2.32 -4.35 16.67
CA PRO A 26 3.55 -4.53 15.93
C PRO A 26 4.77 -3.88 16.59
N TYR A 27 4.62 -2.74 17.26
CA TYR A 27 5.70 -2.08 17.97
C TYR A 27 6.31 -2.97 19.09
N PHE A 28 5.48 -3.73 19.81
CA PHE A 28 5.95 -4.60 20.87
C PHE A 28 6.31 -6.02 20.41
N SER A 29 5.76 -6.49 19.30
CA SER A 29 6.02 -7.85 18.80
C SER A 29 7.15 -7.96 17.79
N ASN A 30 7.45 -6.88 17.05
CA ASN A 30 8.50 -6.87 16.05
C ASN A 30 9.83 -6.41 16.65
N LYS A 31 10.94 -7.00 16.21
CA LYS A 31 12.30 -6.55 16.52
C LYS A 31 12.83 -5.53 15.54
N ASN A 32 12.20 -5.42 14.37
CA ASN A 32 12.58 -4.53 13.28
C ASN A 32 11.37 -4.06 12.49
N LEU A 33 11.50 -2.91 11.81
CA LEU A 33 10.49 -2.45 10.87
C LEU A 33 10.32 -3.43 9.69
N PRO A 34 9.10 -3.52 9.12
CA PRO A 34 8.86 -4.31 7.91
C PRO A 34 9.72 -3.87 6.73
N LEU A 35 9.94 -4.81 5.77
CA LEU A 35 10.78 -4.58 4.60
C LEU A 35 10.43 -3.30 3.84
N ASP A 36 9.16 -3.15 3.44
CA ASP A 36 8.74 -2.05 2.57
C ASP A 36 8.90 -0.68 3.27
N VAL A 37 8.85 -0.66 4.63
CA VAL A 37 9.10 0.56 5.41
C VAL A 37 10.59 0.92 5.38
N ILE A 38 11.48 -0.05 5.58
CA ILE A 38 12.94 0.15 5.49
C ILE A 38 13.34 0.61 4.08
N GLU A 39 12.80 -0.02 3.03
CA GLU A 39 13.03 0.38 1.64
C GLU A 39 12.55 1.83 1.39
N ALA A 40 11.34 2.16 1.84
CA ALA A 40 10.80 3.52 1.69
C ALA A 40 11.62 4.58 2.44
N LEU A 41 12.17 4.24 3.62
CA LEU A 41 13.06 5.10 4.38
C LEU A 41 14.43 5.29 3.71
N ALA A 42 14.94 4.24 3.06
CA ALA A 42 16.18 4.32 2.29
C ALA A 42 16.00 5.24 1.07
N TRP A 43 14.93 5.05 0.30
CA TRP A 43 14.62 5.91 -0.86
C TRP A 43 14.30 7.35 -0.46
N GLY A 44 13.53 7.55 0.62
CA GLY A 44 13.11 8.86 1.09
C GLY A 44 14.22 9.75 1.67
N GLN A 45 15.50 9.35 1.61
CA GLN A 45 16.62 10.18 2.02
C GLN A 45 16.81 11.40 1.12
N ASP A 46 16.74 11.20 -0.20
CA ASP A 46 17.06 12.20 -1.21
C ASP A 46 15.82 12.93 -1.78
N PHE A 47 14.61 12.48 -1.47
CA PHE A 47 13.36 13.03 -2.02
C PHE A 47 13.35 13.09 -3.55
N ASP A 48 13.91 12.07 -4.20
CA ASP A 48 13.91 11.95 -5.65
C ASP A 48 12.49 11.92 -6.22
N LEU A 49 12.36 12.31 -7.48
CA LEU A 49 11.08 12.36 -8.19
C LEU A 49 10.59 10.99 -8.66
N GLY A 50 11.35 9.94 -8.41
CA GLY A 50 11.02 8.53 -8.66
C GLY A 50 12.12 7.62 -8.14
N TYR A 51 11.83 6.34 -8.04
CA TYR A 51 12.77 5.31 -7.56
C TYR A 51 12.73 4.10 -8.49
N ASN A 52 13.71 3.22 -8.38
CA ASN A 52 13.82 2.03 -9.25
C ASN A 52 12.56 1.14 -9.25
N LYS A 53 11.86 1.04 -8.11
CA LYS A 53 10.68 0.14 -7.96
C LYS A 53 9.35 0.87 -8.04
N HIS A 54 9.27 2.11 -7.59
CA HIS A 54 7.99 2.81 -7.37
C HIS A 54 8.08 4.31 -7.63
N PRO A 55 6.94 4.96 -7.98
CA PRO A 55 6.81 6.41 -7.92
C PRO A 55 7.09 6.96 -6.52
N PRO A 56 7.29 8.28 -6.36
CA PRO A 56 8.00 8.82 -5.19
C PRO A 56 7.18 8.93 -3.90
N LEU A 57 5.84 9.06 -3.97
CA LEU A 57 5.04 9.51 -2.83
C LEU A 57 5.16 8.61 -1.59
N SER A 58 5.20 7.28 -1.79
CA SER A 58 5.30 6.32 -0.70
C SER A 58 6.64 6.33 0.05
N ALA A 59 7.68 6.90 -0.56
CA ALA A 59 8.98 7.11 0.07
C ALA A 59 9.11 8.51 0.67
N TRP A 60 8.54 9.55 0.05
CA TRP A 60 8.59 10.91 0.57
C TRP A 60 7.96 11.03 1.95
N ILE A 61 6.83 10.34 2.18
CA ILE A 61 6.09 10.46 3.44
C ILE A 61 6.90 9.90 4.63
N PRO A 62 7.40 8.64 4.63
CA PRO A 62 8.27 8.15 5.69
C PRO A 62 9.58 8.93 5.79
N GLY A 63 10.18 9.37 4.65
CA GLY A 63 11.38 10.19 4.62
C GLY A 63 11.21 11.52 5.35
N LEU A 64 10.06 12.20 5.15
CA LEU A 64 9.71 13.42 5.88
C LEU A 64 9.53 13.16 7.39
N LEU A 65 8.83 12.08 7.76
CA LEU A 65 8.66 11.72 9.16
C LEU A 65 9.97 11.36 9.83
N PHE A 66 10.91 10.76 9.10
CA PHE A 66 12.24 10.51 9.66
C PHE A 66 12.98 11.81 10.00
N LYS A 67 12.89 12.84 9.18
CA LYS A 67 13.49 14.16 9.47
C LYS A 67 12.95 14.79 10.75
N ILE A 68 11.69 14.48 11.12
CA ILE A 68 11.01 15.05 12.30
C ILE A 68 11.22 14.17 13.53
N PHE A 69 11.06 12.86 13.40
CA PHE A 69 10.98 11.91 14.53
C PHE A 69 12.19 10.97 14.64
N GLY A 70 13.03 10.88 13.61
CA GLY A 70 14.17 9.97 13.57
C GLY A 70 13.77 8.48 13.49
N ASN A 71 14.61 7.62 14.05
CA ASN A 71 14.49 6.17 14.04
C ASN A 71 13.56 5.62 15.16
N LYS A 72 12.35 6.14 15.24
CA LYS A 72 11.32 5.70 16.21
C LYS A 72 10.30 4.81 15.52
N ASP A 73 10.39 3.49 15.69
CA ASP A 73 9.58 2.49 14.99
C ASP A 73 8.07 2.72 15.09
N TRP A 74 7.56 3.11 16.28
CA TRP A 74 6.15 3.35 16.49
C TRP A 74 5.56 4.42 15.56
N VAL A 75 6.37 5.39 15.10
CA VAL A 75 5.95 6.46 14.19
C VAL A 75 5.50 5.89 12.85
N TYR A 76 6.20 4.89 12.34
CA TYR A 76 5.91 4.29 11.02
C TYR A 76 4.73 3.34 11.08
N TYR A 77 4.52 2.66 12.22
CA TYR A 77 3.27 1.91 12.45
C TYR A 77 2.09 2.85 12.57
N LEU A 78 2.20 3.95 13.32
CA LEU A 78 1.16 4.97 13.45
C LEU A 78 0.84 5.63 12.09
N LEU A 79 1.86 5.95 11.28
CA LEU A 79 1.69 6.47 9.93
C LEU A 79 0.76 5.57 9.11
N SER A 80 1.02 4.27 9.13
CA SER A 80 0.20 3.30 8.40
C SER A 80 -1.26 3.34 8.87
N GLN A 81 -1.48 3.38 10.19
CA GLN A 81 -2.83 3.43 10.74
C GLN A 81 -3.55 4.76 10.48
N ILE A 82 -2.84 5.87 10.40
CA ILE A 82 -3.41 7.16 9.97
C ILE A 82 -3.98 7.03 8.54
N PHE A 83 -3.26 6.38 7.62
CA PHE A 83 -3.74 6.16 6.25
C PHE A 83 -4.98 5.25 6.21
N ILE A 84 -5.03 4.20 7.04
CA ILE A 84 -6.21 3.35 7.19
C ILE A 84 -7.41 4.15 7.72
N VAL A 85 -7.21 4.95 8.77
CA VAL A 85 -8.28 5.77 9.35
C VAL A 85 -8.79 6.82 8.36
N ILE A 86 -7.91 7.49 7.62
CA ILE A 86 -8.30 8.41 6.54
C ILE A 86 -9.14 7.66 5.49
N SER A 87 -8.75 6.42 5.16
CA SER A 87 -9.52 5.56 4.23
C SER A 87 -10.91 5.27 4.76
N PHE A 88 -11.06 4.94 6.04
CA PHE A 88 -12.37 4.71 6.67
C PHE A 88 -13.23 5.97 6.68
N VAL A 89 -12.63 7.16 6.93
CA VAL A 89 -13.35 8.44 6.87
C VAL A 89 -13.86 8.71 5.46
N PHE A 90 -13.01 8.53 4.44
CA PHE A 90 -13.46 8.66 3.05
C PHE A 90 -14.50 7.61 2.67
N LEU A 91 -14.33 6.37 3.11
CA LEU A 91 -15.29 5.30 2.86
C LEU A 91 -16.66 5.58 3.51
N TRP A 92 -16.68 6.08 4.75
CA TRP A 92 -17.91 6.53 5.41
C TRP A 92 -18.63 7.61 4.60
N LYS A 93 -17.91 8.63 4.16
CA LYS A 93 -18.45 9.71 3.33
C LYS A 93 -18.94 9.18 1.99
N LEU A 94 -18.15 8.34 1.33
CA LEU A 94 -18.47 7.74 0.03
C LEU A 94 -19.69 6.82 0.12
N SER A 95 -19.80 5.98 1.17
CA SER A 95 -20.95 5.11 1.41
C SER A 95 -22.26 5.86 1.49
N SER A 96 -22.27 7.11 1.97
CA SER A 96 -23.46 7.96 2.06
C SER A 96 -24.05 8.36 0.69
N PHE A 97 -23.31 8.26 -0.40
CA PHE A 97 -23.86 8.45 -1.76
C PHE A 97 -24.72 7.24 -2.18
N PHE A 98 -24.41 6.06 -1.69
CA PHE A 98 -25.06 4.81 -2.06
C PHE A 98 -26.14 4.39 -1.08
N LEU A 99 -25.88 4.50 0.21
CA LEU A 99 -26.69 3.97 1.31
C LEU A 99 -27.42 5.11 2.05
N LYS A 100 -28.69 4.88 2.42
CA LYS A 100 -29.51 5.89 3.10
C LYS A 100 -29.42 5.81 4.63
N LYS A 101 -29.34 4.59 5.18
CA LYS A 101 -29.37 4.36 6.64
C LYS A 101 -27.94 4.42 7.21
N LYS A 102 -27.74 5.17 8.31
CA LYS A 102 -26.44 5.27 8.99
C LYS A 102 -25.91 3.91 9.44
N SER A 103 -26.79 2.99 9.85
CA SER A 103 -26.43 1.61 10.20
C SER A 103 -25.87 0.83 9.03
N GLN A 104 -26.39 1.00 7.81
CA GLN A 104 -25.87 0.38 6.60
C GLN A 104 -24.50 0.97 6.23
N ILE A 105 -24.33 2.30 6.37
CA ILE A 105 -23.04 2.98 6.17
C ILE A 105 -21.99 2.41 7.15
N LEU A 106 -22.35 2.27 8.43
CA LEU A 106 -21.45 1.67 9.41
C LEU A 106 -21.11 0.22 9.05
N LEU A 107 -22.10 -0.59 8.69
CA LEU A 107 -21.89 -2.00 8.31
C LEU A 107 -20.96 -2.13 7.10
N SER A 108 -21.06 -1.24 6.11
CA SER A 108 -20.17 -1.25 4.95
C SER A 108 -18.70 -1.00 5.30
N VAL A 109 -18.43 -0.25 6.37
CA VAL A 109 -17.07 -0.05 6.89
C VAL A 109 -16.65 -1.24 7.76
N LEU A 110 -17.50 -1.70 8.68
CA LEU A 110 -17.17 -2.80 9.61
C LEU A 110 -16.90 -4.14 8.90
N THR A 111 -17.55 -4.39 7.76
CA THR A 111 -17.35 -5.64 7.01
C THR A 111 -15.95 -5.77 6.42
N ILE A 112 -15.24 -4.64 6.19
CA ILE A 112 -13.86 -4.65 5.67
C ILE A 112 -12.88 -5.29 6.66
N GLU A 113 -13.19 -5.28 7.96
CA GLU A 113 -12.39 -5.97 8.99
C GLU A 113 -12.25 -7.49 8.74
N GLY A 114 -13.13 -8.07 7.93
CA GLY A 114 -13.01 -9.45 7.45
C GLY A 114 -11.95 -9.64 6.35
N ILE A 115 -11.24 -8.60 5.92
CA ILE A 115 -10.22 -8.69 4.88
C ILE A 115 -8.85 -8.41 5.50
N ALA A 116 -7.95 -9.39 5.46
CA ALA A 116 -6.61 -9.28 6.06
C ALA A 116 -5.82 -8.05 5.60
N PHE A 117 -6.11 -7.51 4.42
CA PHE A 117 -5.48 -6.30 3.88
C PHE A 117 -5.79 -5.02 4.66
N TYR A 118 -6.90 -4.99 5.42
CA TYR A 118 -7.30 -3.83 6.23
C TYR A 118 -7.04 -4.05 7.72
N THR A 119 -6.47 -5.20 8.08
CA THR A 119 -6.10 -5.58 9.44
C THR A 119 -4.65 -6.04 9.50
N PHE A 120 -4.40 -7.29 9.23
CA PHE A 120 -3.13 -8.00 9.41
C PHE A 120 -1.96 -7.43 8.59
N GLU A 121 -2.20 -6.90 7.38
CA GLU A 121 -1.18 -6.33 6.50
C GLU A 121 -0.95 -4.83 6.75
N THR A 122 -1.79 -4.19 7.59
CA THR A 122 -1.74 -2.73 7.79
C THR A 122 -0.52 -2.22 8.55
N PRO A 123 0.20 -2.98 9.40
CA PRO A 123 1.41 -2.48 10.04
C PRO A 123 2.52 -2.11 9.07
N GLN A 124 2.52 -2.69 7.87
CA GLN A 124 3.53 -2.43 6.86
C GLN A 124 3.12 -1.25 5.97
N PHE A 125 3.54 -0.03 6.32
CA PHE A 125 3.36 1.10 5.42
C PHE A 125 4.10 0.85 4.09
N ASN A 126 3.34 0.78 3.02
CA ASN A 126 3.87 0.54 1.67
C ASN A 126 3.00 1.24 0.62
N VAL A 127 3.38 1.11 -0.65
CA VAL A 127 2.66 1.71 -1.78
C VAL A 127 1.16 1.36 -1.80
N ASN A 128 0.77 0.16 -1.38
CA ASN A 128 -0.63 -0.25 -1.42
C ASN A 128 -1.44 0.42 -0.29
N ILE A 129 -0.89 0.47 0.93
CA ILE A 129 -1.52 1.16 2.07
C ILE A 129 -1.59 2.67 1.79
N CYS A 130 -0.49 3.26 1.30
CA CYS A 130 -0.46 4.66 0.89
C CYS A 130 -1.55 4.99 -0.15
N GLN A 131 -1.86 4.04 -1.04
CA GLN A 131 -2.81 4.23 -2.13
C GLN A 131 -4.28 4.16 -1.70
N ILE A 132 -4.64 3.46 -0.60
CA ILE A 132 -6.05 3.24 -0.22
C ILE A 132 -6.83 4.55 -0.05
N PRO A 133 -6.39 5.52 0.78
CA PRO A 133 -7.15 6.76 0.96
C PRO A 133 -7.23 7.59 -0.31
N LEU A 134 -6.21 7.51 -1.18
CA LEU A 134 -6.18 8.21 -2.46
C LEU A 134 -7.15 7.58 -3.46
N TRP A 135 -7.26 6.25 -3.47
CA TRP A 135 -8.23 5.51 -4.29
C TRP A 135 -9.67 5.88 -3.92
N ILE A 136 -10.02 5.78 -2.64
CA ILE A 136 -11.36 6.09 -2.14
C ILE A 136 -11.66 7.60 -2.29
N GLY A 137 -10.68 8.44 -1.98
CA GLY A 137 -10.77 9.90 -2.11
C GLY A 137 -11.01 10.33 -3.55
N THR A 138 -10.34 9.71 -4.52
CA THR A 138 -10.56 9.96 -5.96
C THR A 138 -12.01 9.65 -6.35
N ILE A 139 -12.56 8.51 -5.95
CA ILE A 139 -13.96 8.17 -6.23
C ILE A 139 -14.90 9.14 -5.53
N TYR A 140 -14.61 9.50 -4.28
CA TYR A 140 -15.41 10.46 -3.50
C TYR A 140 -15.48 11.82 -4.18
N PHE A 141 -14.33 12.39 -4.56
CA PHE A 141 -14.29 13.69 -5.24
C PHE A 141 -14.87 13.62 -6.65
N PHE A 142 -14.72 12.51 -7.35
CA PHE A 142 -15.38 12.29 -8.64
C PHE A 142 -16.92 12.36 -8.51
N LEU A 143 -17.51 11.65 -7.56
CA LEU A 143 -18.96 11.70 -7.34
C LEU A 143 -19.42 13.10 -6.90
N LYS A 144 -18.60 13.77 -6.08
CA LYS A 144 -18.88 15.12 -5.61
C LYS A 144 -18.81 16.15 -6.72
N SER A 145 -17.82 16.06 -7.62
CA SER A 145 -17.65 16.95 -8.76
C SER A 145 -18.81 16.82 -9.75
N ILE A 146 -19.26 15.60 -10.04
CA ILE A 146 -20.43 15.38 -10.91
C ILE A 146 -21.72 15.89 -10.29
N LYS A 147 -21.88 15.72 -8.96
CA LYS A 147 -23.09 16.14 -8.25
C LYS A 147 -23.18 17.64 -8.08
N ASN A 148 -22.10 18.28 -7.63
CA ASN A 148 -22.09 19.70 -7.24
C ASN A 148 -21.60 20.63 -8.35
N ASN A 149 -20.82 20.10 -9.28
CA ASN A 149 -20.13 20.81 -10.37
C ASN A 149 -19.29 22.00 -9.92
N LYS A 150 -18.71 21.97 -8.70
CA LYS A 150 -17.83 23.01 -8.19
C LYS A 150 -16.41 22.81 -8.69
N ILE A 151 -15.74 23.85 -9.17
CA ILE A 151 -14.34 23.80 -9.66
C ILE A 151 -13.41 23.18 -8.60
N ALA A 152 -13.58 23.56 -7.32
CA ALA A 152 -12.78 23.01 -6.23
C ALA A 152 -12.87 21.47 -6.14
N ASP A 153 -14.05 20.87 -6.39
CA ASP A 153 -14.22 19.41 -6.34
C ASP A 153 -13.46 18.75 -7.51
N TRP A 154 -13.40 19.37 -8.69
CA TRP A 154 -12.60 18.91 -9.84
C TRP A 154 -11.08 19.05 -9.61
N ILE A 155 -10.65 20.14 -8.94
CA ILE A 155 -9.25 20.32 -8.52
C ILE A 155 -8.85 19.24 -7.52
N PHE A 156 -9.67 18.98 -6.48
CA PHE A 156 -9.40 17.89 -5.54
C PHE A 156 -9.37 16.53 -6.23
N LEU A 157 -10.26 16.27 -7.19
CA LEU A 157 -10.22 15.05 -8.00
C LEU A 157 -8.86 14.90 -8.72
N GLY A 158 -8.38 15.96 -9.37
CA GLY A 158 -7.08 15.97 -10.04
C GLY A 158 -5.92 15.71 -9.07
N THR A 159 -5.96 16.37 -7.91
CA THR A 159 -4.94 16.18 -6.86
C THR A 159 -4.90 14.75 -6.32
N PHE A 160 -6.05 14.18 -5.93
CA PHE A 160 -6.11 12.80 -5.44
C PHE A 160 -5.72 11.79 -6.51
N SER A 161 -6.12 12.02 -7.76
CA SER A 161 -5.74 11.19 -8.92
C SER A 161 -4.23 11.21 -9.15
N ALA A 162 -3.61 12.38 -9.12
CA ALA A 162 -2.17 12.55 -9.30
C ALA A 162 -1.38 11.90 -8.15
N LEU A 163 -1.75 12.17 -6.90
CA LEU A 163 -1.11 11.57 -5.73
C LEU A 163 -1.29 10.04 -5.74
N GLY A 164 -2.46 9.51 -6.12
CA GLY A 164 -2.69 8.08 -6.26
C GLY A 164 -1.80 7.44 -7.32
N PHE A 165 -1.62 8.08 -8.47
CA PHE A 165 -0.70 7.65 -9.52
C PHE A 165 0.77 7.69 -9.04
N LEU A 166 1.15 8.71 -8.27
CA LEU A 166 2.49 8.86 -7.69
C LEU A 166 2.77 7.90 -6.53
N THR A 167 1.82 7.06 -6.11
CA THR A 167 2.08 5.94 -5.20
C THR A 167 2.45 4.67 -5.96
N LYS A 168 1.64 4.33 -6.98
CA LYS A 168 1.80 3.09 -7.75
C LYS A 168 1.00 3.14 -9.04
N TYR A 169 1.60 2.71 -10.15
CA TYR A 169 0.96 2.79 -11.48
C TYR A 169 -0.30 1.94 -11.65
N ILE A 170 -0.53 0.95 -10.78
CA ILE A 170 -1.78 0.18 -10.79
C ILE A 170 -3.02 1.07 -10.60
N PHE A 171 -2.84 2.30 -10.10
CA PHE A 171 -3.88 3.31 -9.99
C PHE A 171 -4.52 3.66 -11.34
N VAL A 172 -3.82 3.42 -12.43
CA VAL A 172 -4.33 3.65 -13.80
C VAL A 172 -5.64 2.91 -14.07
N TYR A 173 -5.85 1.73 -13.46
CA TYR A 173 -7.11 0.97 -13.63
C TYR A 173 -8.32 1.74 -13.08
N LEU A 174 -8.15 2.48 -11.99
CA LEU A 174 -9.19 3.38 -11.50
C LEU A 174 -9.41 4.55 -12.47
N LEU A 175 -8.33 5.20 -12.95
CA LEU A 175 -8.43 6.34 -13.88
C LEU A 175 -9.13 5.94 -15.17
N ILE A 176 -8.81 4.77 -15.72
CA ILE A 176 -9.50 4.20 -16.89
C ILE A 176 -10.99 3.99 -16.60
N SER A 177 -11.32 3.48 -15.41
CA SER A 177 -12.71 3.26 -15.00
C SER A 177 -13.49 4.56 -14.86
N LEU A 178 -12.87 5.61 -14.31
CA LEU A 178 -13.45 6.95 -14.26
C LEU A 178 -13.67 7.52 -15.67
N PHE A 179 -12.71 7.35 -16.56
CA PHE A 179 -12.82 7.80 -17.94
C PHE A 179 -13.96 7.09 -18.69
N PHE A 180 -14.08 5.76 -18.57
CA PHE A 180 -15.20 5.03 -19.15
C PHE A 180 -16.55 5.47 -18.59
N TYR A 181 -16.63 5.79 -17.29
CA TYR A 181 -17.86 6.32 -16.72
C TYR A 181 -18.20 7.73 -17.26
N LEU A 182 -17.21 8.59 -17.51
CA LEU A 182 -17.43 9.88 -18.16
C LEU A 182 -17.97 9.71 -19.57
N ILE A 183 -17.41 8.77 -20.35
CA ILE A 183 -17.91 8.42 -21.68
C ILE A 183 -19.37 7.93 -21.59
N TYR A 184 -19.66 7.02 -20.66
CA TYR A 184 -21.01 6.51 -20.43
C TYR A 184 -22.02 7.64 -20.13
N ILE A 185 -21.66 8.58 -19.25
CA ILE A 185 -22.54 9.75 -18.96
C ILE A 185 -22.72 10.63 -20.21
N PHE A 186 -21.66 10.84 -20.98
CA PHE A 186 -21.73 11.63 -22.22
C PHE A 186 -22.76 11.04 -23.20
N PHE A 187 -22.71 9.74 -23.46
CA PHE A 187 -23.67 9.09 -24.35
C PHE A 187 -25.13 9.18 -23.84
N ILE A 188 -25.35 9.08 -22.53
CA ILE A 188 -26.70 9.14 -21.94
C ILE A 188 -27.23 10.56 -21.89
N ARG A 189 -26.42 11.51 -21.39
CA ARG A 189 -26.86 12.90 -21.14
C ARG A 189 -26.68 13.84 -22.34
N LYS A 190 -25.89 13.42 -23.34
CA LYS A 190 -25.49 14.22 -24.51
C LYS A 190 -24.94 15.61 -24.15
N LYS A 191 -24.33 15.72 -22.96
CA LYS A 191 -23.72 16.96 -22.43
C LYS A 191 -22.32 16.69 -21.91
N ILE A 192 -21.38 17.54 -22.31
CA ILE A 192 -20.00 17.51 -21.80
C ILE A 192 -19.91 18.54 -20.67
N ASN A 193 -19.31 18.13 -19.55
CA ASN A 193 -18.97 19.07 -18.49
C ASN A 193 -17.48 19.40 -18.61
N PHE A 194 -17.16 20.56 -19.17
CA PHE A 194 -15.77 20.97 -19.41
C PHE A 194 -14.96 21.19 -18.12
N ASN A 195 -15.58 21.23 -16.94
CA ASN A 195 -14.86 21.36 -15.68
C ASN A 195 -13.92 20.17 -15.39
N PHE A 196 -14.10 19.00 -16.06
CA PHE A 196 -13.13 17.90 -15.99
C PHE A 196 -11.72 18.31 -16.45
N LEU A 197 -11.59 19.35 -17.28
CA LEU A 197 -10.30 19.86 -17.73
C LEU A 197 -9.44 20.38 -16.56
N TYR A 198 -10.06 20.91 -15.50
CA TYR A 198 -9.32 21.24 -14.28
C TYR A 198 -8.69 20.02 -13.64
N THR A 199 -9.38 18.88 -13.65
CA THR A 199 -8.80 17.60 -13.16
C THR A 199 -7.59 17.18 -13.98
N VAL A 200 -7.71 17.22 -15.30
CA VAL A 200 -6.63 16.87 -16.23
C VAL A 200 -5.43 17.79 -16.04
N LEU A 201 -5.66 19.11 -15.97
CA LEU A 201 -4.63 20.11 -15.75
C LEU A 201 -3.87 19.87 -14.45
N ILE A 202 -4.59 19.72 -13.33
CA ILE A 202 -3.98 19.49 -12.01
C ILE A 202 -3.24 18.16 -11.96
N PHE A 203 -3.81 17.11 -12.57
CA PHE A 203 -3.14 15.80 -12.66
C PHE A 203 -1.78 15.93 -13.34
N PHE A 204 -1.72 16.54 -14.51
CA PHE A 204 -0.44 16.67 -15.24
C PHE A 204 0.52 17.65 -14.58
N LEU A 205 0.04 18.75 -13.98
CA LEU A 205 0.90 19.67 -13.22
C LEU A 205 1.63 18.96 -12.07
N ILE A 206 0.94 18.12 -11.32
CA ILE A 206 1.52 17.40 -10.18
C ILE A 206 2.41 16.23 -10.63
N THR A 207 2.06 15.55 -11.73
CA THR A 207 2.80 14.36 -12.19
C THR A 207 3.94 14.69 -13.17
N ALA A 208 3.97 15.89 -13.78
CA ALA A 208 4.98 16.30 -14.75
C ALA A 208 6.43 16.14 -14.26
N PRO A 209 6.80 16.49 -13.02
CA PRO A 209 8.16 16.26 -12.53
C PRO A 209 8.55 14.79 -12.54
N HIS A 210 7.63 13.89 -12.17
CA HIS A 210 7.86 12.45 -12.22
C HIS A 210 7.99 11.91 -13.65
N PHE A 211 7.17 12.39 -14.59
CA PHE A 211 7.31 12.02 -16.00
C PHE A 211 8.67 12.47 -16.57
N LYS A 212 9.12 13.68 -16.23
CA LYS A 212 10.47 14.13 -16.60
C LYS A 212 11.54 13.21 -16.03
N TRP A 213 11.41 12.83 -14.76
CA TRP A 213 12.33 11.89 -14.10
C TRP A 213 12.34 10.52 -14.79
N LEU A 214 11.18 9.98 -15.19
CA LEU A 214 11.09 8.71 -15.94
C LEU A 214 11.86 8.75 -17.27
N LEU A 215 11.74 9.84 -18.01
CA LEU A 215 12.47 10.04 -19.26
C LEU A 215 13.99 10.11 -19.04
N GLN A 216 14.44 10.70 -17.93
CA GLN A 216 15.84 10.82 -17.56
C GLN A 216 16.46 9.54 -16.98
N ASN A 217 15.62 8.59 -16.53
CA ASN A 217 16.04 7.34 -15.89
C ASN A 217 15.55 6.10 -16.65
N ASP A 218 15.46 6.19 -17.98
CA ASP A 218 15.18 5.08 -18.90
C ASP A 218 13.95 4.24 -18.49
N PHE A 219 12.92 4.89 -17.94
CA PHE A 219 11.68 4.24 -17.48
C PHE A 219 11.91 3.07 -16.50
N THR A 220 12.95 3.10 -15.70
CA THR A 220 13.36 2.03 -14.77
C THR A 220 12.21 1.47 -13.95
N THR A 221 11.36 2.35 -13.38
CA THR A 221 10.19 1.94 -12.57
C THR A 221 9.17 1.14 -13.37
N ILE A 222 8.98 1.49 -14.64
CA ILE A 222 8.06 0.78 -15.54
C ILE A 222 8.64 -0.59 -15.89
N TYR A 223 9.93 -0.66 -16.26
CA TYR A 223 10.61 -1.93 -16.52
C TYR A 223 10.59 -2.86 -15.30
N TYR A 224 10.81 -2.30 -14.09
CA TYR A 224 10.67 -3.08 -12.87
C TYR A 224 9.25 -3.66 -12.71
N ALA A 225 8.21 -2.87 -12.95
CA ALA A 225 6.82 -3.32 -12.83
C ALA A 225 6.51 -4.45 -13.84
N LEU A 226 6.97 -4.33 -15.08
CA LEU A 226 6.83 -5.35 -16.13
C LEU A 226 7.58 -6.64 -15.76
N LYS A 227 8.85 -6.53 -15.35
CA LYS A 227 9.67 -7.65 -14.88
C LYS A 227 9.03 -8.37 -13.67
N ARG A 228 8.48 -7.59 -12.73
CA ARG A 228 7.81 -8.10 -11.53
C ARG A 228 6.52 -8.86 -11.85
N GLY A 229 5.87 -8.52 -12.96
CA GLY A 229 4.72 -9.24 -13.54
C GLY A 229 5.12 -10.53 -14.28
N GLY A 230 6.40 -10.81 -14.48
CA GLY A 230 6.87 -12.00 -15.21
C GLY A 230 6.73 -11.90 -16.72
N LEU A 231 6.72 -10.69 -17.30
CA LEU A 231 6.57 -10.48 -18.75
C LEU A 231 7.82 -10.85 -19.57
N ASN A 232 8.93 -11.16 -18.92
CA ASN A 232 10.18 -11.52 -19.60
C ASN A 232 10.20 -12.97 -20.13
N GLU A 233 9.24 -13.81 -19.72
CA GLU A 233 9.15 -15.21 -20.11
C GLU A 233 7.81 -15.47 -20.81
N PHE A 234 7.83 -15.50 -22.13
CA PHE A 234 6.62 -15.85 -22.90
C PHE A 234 6.29 -17.33 -22.70
N ASN A 235 5.14 -17.60 -22.07
CA ASN A 235 4.58 -18.92 -21.95
C ASN A 235 3.06 -18.84 -22.10
N ILE A 236 2.54 -19.46 -23.16
CA ILE A 236 1.11 -19.39 -23.49
C ILE A 236 0.21 -19.92 -22.35
N TYR A 237 0.67 -20.87 -21.55
CA TYR A 237 -0.07 -21.39 -20.41
C TYR A 237 -0.29 -20.33 -19.32
N ASN A 238 0.60 -19.32 -19.23
CA ASN A 238 0.49 -18.24 -18.24
C ASN A 238 -0.74 -17.35 -18.49
N HIS A 239 -1.23 -17.27 -19.74
CA HIS A 239 -2.41 -16.47 -20.09
C HIS A 239 -3.72 -17.03 -19.49
N LEU A 240 -3.75 -18.32 -19.14
CA LEU A 240 -4.89 -18.96 -18.46
C LEU A 240 -4.57 -19.25 -16.97
N LEU A 241 -3.37 -19.77 -16.71
CA LEU A 241 -3.00 -20.25 -15.38
C LEU A 241 -2.85 -19.11 -14.35
N ASN A 242 -2.24 -17.98 -14.74
CA ASN A 242 -2.03 -16.85 -13.83
C ASN A 242 -3.34 -16.16 -13.45
N PRO A 243 -4.27 -15.82 -14.37
CA PRO A 243 -5.59 -15.31 -14.01
C PRO A 243 -6.38 -16.28 -13.13
N PHE A 244 -6.33 -17.58 -13.40
CA PHE A 244 -7.04 -18.59 -12.62
C PHE A 244 -6.49 -18.70 -11.19
N LYS A 245 -5.18 -18.81 -11.02
CA LYS A 245 -4.51 -18.77 -9.71
C LYS A 245 -4.82 -17.49 -8.95
N PHE A 246 -4.82 -16.36 -9.66
CA PHE A 246 -5.21 -15.09 -9.08
C PHE A 246 -6.62 -15.14 -8.49
N LEU A 247 -7.62 -15.60 -9.25
CA LEU A 247 -9.02 -15.68 -8.79
C LEU A 247 -9.17 -16.58 -7.56
N ILE A 248 -8.53 -17.75 -7.54
CA ILE A 248 -8.54 -18.66 -6.37
C ILE A 248 -7.99 -17.94 -5.13
N ASN A 249 -6.85 -17.25 -5.27
CA ASN A 249 -6.26 -16.51 -4.16
C ASN A 249 -7.17 -15.40 -3.64
N GLN A 250 -7.90 -14.70 -4.54
CA GLN A 250 -8.86 -13.68 -4.13
C GLN A 250 -10.02 -14.28 -3.33
N ILE A 251 -10.56 -15.41 -3.75
CA ILE A 251 -11.62 -16.11 -3.01
C ILE A 251 -11.15 -16.44 -1.60
N SER A 252 -9.95 -16.99 -1.46
CA SER A 252 -9.39 -17.35 -0.15
C SER A 252 -9.29 -16.16 0.81
N ILE A 253 -8.82 -15.00 0.31
CA ILE A 253 -8.69 -13.77 1.11
C ILE A 253 -10.06 -13.22 1.51
N LEU A 254 -11.06 -13.38 0.67
CA LEU A 254 -12.40 -12.87 0.91
C LEU A 254 -13.26 -13.79 1.79
N LEU A 255 -12.84 -15.02 2.12
CA LEU A 255 -13.64 -15.94 2.94
C LEU A 255 -14.10 -15.34 4.28
N PRO A 256 -13.25 -14.68 5.10
CA PRO A 256 -13.70 -14.10 6.36
C PRO A 256 -14.69 -12.93 6.14
N PHE A 257 -14.49 -12.12 5.10
CA PHE A 257 -15.41 -11.06 4.70
C PHE A 257 -16.78 -11.67 4.30
N LEU A 258 -16.79 -12.71 3.46
CA LEU A 258 -18.01 -13.39 3.02
C LEU A 258 -18.76 -14.01 4.20
N LEU A 259 -18.03 -14.51 5.21
CA LEU A 259 -18.63 -15.01 6.44
C LEU A 259 -19.34 -13.90 7.23
N LEU A 260 -18.74 -12.70 7.34
CA LEU A 260 -19.41 -11.54 7.94
C LEU A 260 -20.68 -11.17 7.18
N ILE A 261 -20.60 -11.12 5.84
CA ILE A 261 -21.78 -10.84 4.98
C ILE A 261 -22.87 -11.90 5.18
N TYR A 262 -22.52 -13.20 5.24
CA TYR A 262 -23.46 -14.28 5.47
C TYR A 262 -24.29 -14.09 6.75
N PHE A 263 -23.66 -13.65 7.85
CA PHE A 263 -24.39 -13.38 9.10
C PHE A 263 -25.26 -12.12 9.06
N LEU A 264 -25.04 -11.22 8.10
CA LEU A 264 -25.88 -10.02 7.92
C LEU A 264 -27.14 -10.28 7.11
N ILE A 265 -27.09 -11.22 6.16
CA ILE A 265 -28.14 -11.43 5.16
C ILE A 265 -29.13 -12.49 5.62
N LYS A 266 -30.45 -12.21 5.53
CA LYS A 266 -31.52 -13.15 5.87
C LYS A 266 -31.79 -14.14 4.75
N LYS A 267 -31.77 -13.68 3.50
CA LYS A 267 -32.04 -14.49 2.29
C LYS A 267 -31.14 -13.96 1.16
N ILE A 268 -30.49 -14.87 0.47
CA ILE A 268 -29.75 -14.54 -0.75
C ILE A 268 -30.79 -14.41 -1.88
N LYS A 269 -31.11 -13.16 -2.24
CA LYS A 269 -31.89 -12.85 -3.45
C LYS A 269 -30.94 -12.11 -4.39
N ILE A 270 -30.51 -12.77 -5.45
CA ILE A 270 -29.68 -12.14 -6.47
C ILE A 270 -30.61 -11.46 -7.48
N LYS A 271 -30.99 -10.20 -7.20
CA LYS A 271 -31.61 -9.31 -8.20
C LYS A 271 -30.63 -8.17 -8.42
N LEU A 272 -29.98 -8.17 -9.57
CA LEU A 272 -29.03 -7.12 -9.94
C LEU A 272 -29.82 -5.91 -10.47
N PRO A 273 -29.79 -4.75 -9.81
CA PRO A 273 -30.62 -3.60 -10.17
C PRO A 273 -29.94 -2.75 -11.26
N PHE A 274 -29.84 -3.27 -12.48
CA PHE A 274 -29.21 -2.58 -13.61
C PHE A 274 -29.88 -1.25 -13.97
N ASP A 275 -31.15 -1.05 -13.62
CA ASP A 275 -31.85 0.22 -13.80
C ASP A 275 -31.43 1.30 -12.79
N ASN A 276 -30.68 0.93 -11.76
CA ASN A 276 -30.27 1.84 -10.68
C ASN A 276 -28.91 2.47 -11.00
N GLN A 277 -28.90 3.78 -11.21
CA GLN A 277 -27.66 4.53 -11.49
C GLN A 277 -26.56 4.33 -10.42
N LYS A 278 -26.94 4.13 -9.14
CA LYS A 278 -25.96 3.87 -8.06
C LYS A 278 -25.31 2.49 -8.23
N PHE A 279 -26.05 1.51 -8.70
CA PHE A 279 -25.49 0.19 -9.00
C PHE A 279 -24.50 0.28 -10.18
N ILE A 280 -24.86 1.01 -11.22
CA ILE A 280 -23.95 1.25 -12.36
C ILE A 280 -22.66 1.93 -11.90
N LEU A 281 -22.73 2.94 -11.02
CA LEU A 281 -21.54 3.56 -10.41
C LEU A 281 -20.66 2.53 -9.69
N LEU A 282 -21.27 1.63 -8.90
CA LEU A 282 -20.52 0.58 -8.21
C LEU A 282 -19.89 -0.43 -9.18
N LEU A 283 -20.53 -0.71 -10.32
CA LEU A 283 -19.93 -1.54 -11.37
C LEU A 283 -18.67 -0.86 -11.95
N PHE A 284 -18.73 0.43 -12.25
CA PHE A 284 -17.58 1.16 -12.79
C PHE A 284 -16.43 1.30 -11.79
N PHE A 285 -16.70 1.54 -10.49
CA PHE A 285 -15.63 1.88 -9.53
C PHE A 285 -15.13 0.70 -8.71
N PHE A 286 -15.88 -0.38 -8.65
CA PHE A 286 -15.48 -1.60 -7.93
C PHE A 286 -15.21 -2.76 -8.88
N ILE A 287 -16.15 -3.06 -9.80
CA ILE A 287 -16.06 -4.24 -10.65
C ILE A 287 -15.13 -4.02 -11.84
N LEU A 288 -15.25 -2.90 -12.54
CA LEU A 288 -14.47 -2.64 -13.76
C LEU A 288 -12.96 -2.62 -13.53
N PRO A 289 -12.39 -1.93 -12.50
CA PRO A 289 -10.95 -2.01 -12.24
C PRO A 289 -10.46 -3.43 -12.04
N PHE A 290 -11.24 -4.27 -11.33
CA PHE A 290 -10.92 -5.69 -11.14
C PHE A 290 -10.90 -6.47 -12.45
N PHE A 291 -11.89 -6.24 -13.34
CA PHE A 291 -11.93 -6.87 -14.66
C PHE A 291 -10.76 -6.40 -15.53
N LEU A 292 -10.43 -5.12 -15.51
CA LEU A 292 -9.33 -4.58 -16.31
C LEU A 292 -7.99 -5.22 -15.94
N ILE A 293 -7.68 -5.40 -14.66
CA ILE A 293 -6.44 -6.06 -14.24
C ILE A 293 -6.46 -7.56 -14.61
N LEU A 294 -7.61 -8.22 -14.49
CA LEU A 294 -7.77 -9.62 -14.88
C LEU A 294 -7.56 -9.79 -16.39
N ILE A 295 -8.19 -8.95 -17.21
CA ILE A 295 -8.01 -8.93 -18.68
C ILE A 295 -6.54 -8.65 -19.02
N THR A 296 -5.87 -7.72 -18.33
CA THR A 296 -4.43 -7.48 -18.52
C THR A 296 -3.63 -8.75 -18.30
N SER A 297 -3.90 -9.49 -17.23
CA SER A 297 -3.24 -10.78 -16.97
C SER A 297 -3.53 -11.82 -18.04
N MET A 298 -4.77 -11.89 -18.55
CA MET A 298 -5.15 -12.81 -19.62
C MET A 298 -4.43 -12.47 -20.94
N ILE A 299 -4.33 -11.18 -21.28
CA ILE A 299 -3.70 -10.74 -22.54
C ILE A 299 -2.18 -10.85 -22.48
N THR A 300 -1.57 -10.53 -21.34
CA THR A 300 -0.09 -10.44 -21.20
C THR A 300 0.55 -11.67 -20.59
N GLY A 301 -0.23 -12.61 -20.04
CA GLY A 301 0.28 -13.72 -19.26
C GLY A 301 0.90 -13.30 -17.91
N SER A 302 0.76 -12.03 -17.50
CA SER A 302 1.42 -11.50 -16.32
C SER A 302 0.82 -12.06 -15.01
N ARG A 303 1.69 -12.27 -14.01
CA ARG A 303 1.31 -12.72 -12.68
C ARG A 303 0.87 -11.52 -11.83
N ILE A 304 -0.39 -11.49 -11.44
CA ILE A 304 -0.92 -10.49 -10.49
C ILE A 304 -0.63 -10.95 -9.06
N ARG A 305 0.08 -10.11 -8.30
CA ARG A 305 0.31 -10.39 -6.88
C ARG A 305 -0.91 -10.01 -6.06
N THR A 306 -1.27 -10.87 -5.14
CA THR A 306 -2.47 -10.76 -4.31
C THR A 306 -2.54 -9.42 -3.56
N MET A 307 -1.42 -8.95 -2.99
CA MET A 307 -1.33 -7.67 -2.27
C MET A 307 -1.58 -6.43 -3.16
N TRP A 308 -1.49 -6.58 -4.50
CA TRP A 308 -1.78 -5.45 -5.39
C TRP A 308 -3.27 -5.08 -5.40
N MET A 309 -4.13 -6.00 -4.92
CA MET A 309 -5.58 -5.81 -4.88
C MET A 309 -6.07 -5.03 -3.65
N ILE A 310 -5.19 -4.64 -2.74
CA ILE A 310 -5.55 -3.92 -1.51
C ILE A 310 -6.50 -2.74 -1.79
N PRO A 311 -6.20 -1.75 -2.66
CA PRO A 311 -7.10 -0.63 -2.90
C PRO A 311 -8.39 -1.03 -3.66
N PHE A 312 -8.38 -2.09 -4.46
CA PHE A 312 -9.54 -2.53 -5.22
C PHE A 312 -10.69 -3.00 -4.34
N TYR A 313 -10.40 -3.56 -3.17
CA TYR A 313 -11.41 -4.04 -2.23
C TYR A 313 -12.06 -2.95 -1.38
N SER A 314 -11.62 -1.71 -1.51
CA SER A 314 -12.12 -0.61 -0.68
C SER A 314 -13.64 -0.40 -0.73
N LEU A 315 -14.28 -0.71 -1.86
CA LEU A 315 -15.73 -0.58 -2.05
C LEU A 315 -16.53 -1.87 -1.84
N ILE A 316 -15.89 -3.00 -1.54
CA ILE A 316 -16.56 -4.30 -1.47
C ILE A 316 -17.68 -4.31 -0.42
N GLY A 317 -17.43 -3.72 0.76
CA GLY A 317 -18.45 -3.60 1.81
C GLY A 317 -19.65 -2.76 1.35
N VAL A 318 -19.39 -1.63 0.65
CA VAL A 318 -20.46 -0.79 0.11
C VAL A 318 -21.28 -1.55 -0.93
N PHE A 319 -20.61 -2.28 -1.83
CA PHE A 319 -21.24 -3.06 -2.89
C PHE A 319 -22.18 -4.13 -2.32
N PHE A 320 -21.70 -4.97 -1.41
CA PHE A 320 -22.53 -6.02 -0.82
C PHE A 320 -23.66 -5.46 0.04
N ILE A 321 -23.41 -4.44 0.87
CA ILE A 321 -24.47 -3.82 1.68
C ILE A 321 -25.50 -3.13 0.79
N PHE A 322 -25.12 -2.52 -0.33
CA PHE A 322 -26.03 -1.94 -1.30
C PHE A 322 -26.94 -3.00 -1.94
N LEU A 323 -26.36 -4.12 -2.40
CA LEU A 323 -27.14 -5.21 -3.02
C LEU A 323 -28.15 -5.82 -2.06
N TYR A 324 -27.78 -5.98 -0.80
CA TYR A 324 -28.59 -6.67 0.20
C TYR A 324 -29.27 -5.74 1.22
N GLN A 325 -29.31 -4.40 0.95
CA GLN A 325 -29.80 -3.40 1.90
C GLN A 325 -31.20 -3.69 2.46
N ASP A 326 -32.09 -4.33 1.67
CA ASP A 326 -33.47 -4.68 2.07
C ASP A 326 -33.53 -6.06 2.74
N CYS A 327 -32.46 -6.84 2.67
CA CYS A 327 -32.37 -8.18 3.24
C CYS A 327 -31.57 -8.22 4.55
N ILE A 328 -31.02 -7.07 5.01
CA ILE A 328 -30.29 -6.99 6.27
C ILE A 328 -31.23 -7.21 7.46
N ASN A 329 -30.90 -8.22 8.25
CA ASN A 329 -31.68 -8.53 9.47
C ASN A 329 -31.01 -7.96 10.70
N LEU A 330 -31.50 -6.81 11.17
CA LEU A 330 -30.96 -6.16 12.38
C LEU A 330 -31.13 -7.06 13.65
N LYS A 331 -32.08 -8.04 13.66
CA LYS A 331 -32.21 -9.00 14.77
C LYS A 331 -31.07 -10.05 14.77
N LYS A 332 -30.46 -10.35 13.63
CA LYS A 332 -29.34 -11.30 13.50
C LYS A 332 -27.97 -10.65 13.72
N LEU A 333 -27.90 -9.35 13.97
CA LEU A 333 -26.65 -8.62 14.23
C LEU A 333 -25.85 -9.18 15.42
N LYS A 334 -26.45 -9.99 16.29
CA LYS A 334 -25.72 -10.62 17.40
C LYS A 334 -24.54 -11.48 16.89
N ASN A 335 -24.79 -12.37 15.95
CA ASN A 335 -23.76 -13.28 15.42
C ASN A 335 -22.70 -12.50 14.60
N PHE A 336 -23.13 -11.52 13.82
CA PHE A 336 -22.19 -10.61 13.13
C PHE A 336 -21.29 -9.89 14.12
N ASN A 337 -21.85 -9.31 15.21
CA ASN A 337 -21.07 -8.61 16.21
C ASN A 337 -20.09 -9.54 16.95
N ILE A 338 -20.51 -10.76 17.28
CA ILE A 338 -19.64 -11.76 17.90
C ILE A 338 -18.47 -12.07 16.97
N LEU A 339 -18.74 -12.38 15.70
CA LEU A 339 -17.71 -12.70 14.72
C LEU A 339 -16.76 -11.51 14.47
N LEU A 340 -17.30 -10.30 14.38
CA LEU A 340 -16.50 -9.08 14.23
C LEU A 340 -15.55 -8.89 15.43
N ILE A 341 -16.05 -9.04 16.67
CA ILE A 341 -15.23 -8.95 17.88
C ILE A 341 -14.14 -10.03 17.87
N ILE A 342 -14.49 -11.26 17.47
CA ILE A 342 -13.53 -12.35 17.31
C ILE A 342 -12.41 -11.92 16.32
N PHE A 343 -12.76 -11.35 15.18
CA PHE A 343 -11.75 -10.87 14.22
C PHE A 343 -10.89 -9.75 14.78
N LEU A 344 -11.49 -8.77 15.47
CA LEU A 344 -10.76 -7.67 16.10
C LEU A 344 -9.79 -8.14 17.20
N ILE A 345 -10.04 -9.28 17.85
CA ILE A 345 -9.13 -9.86 18.85
C ILE A 345 -8.12 -10.81 18.19
N ILE A 346 -8.59 -11.72 17.33
CA ILE A 346 -7.73 -12.76 16.77
C ILE A 346 -6.71 -12.20 15.79
N SER A 347 -7.06 -11.21 14.95
CA SER A 347 -6.15 -10.67 13.95
C SER A 347 -4.86 -10.10 14.55
N PRO A 348 -4.87 -9.18 15.55
CA PRO A 348 -3.65 -8.69 16.15
C PRO A 348 -2.92 -9.76 16.98
N THR A 349 -3.65 -10.70 17.60
CA THR A 349 -3.03 -11.83 18.31
C THR A 349 -2.24 -12.73 17.35
N LEU A 350 -2.84 -13.13 16.24
CA LEU A 350 -2.16 -13.93 15.21
C LEU A 350 -0.97 -13.18 14.61
N TYR A 351 -1.10 -11.86 14.39
CA TYR A 351 0.01 -11.03 13.94
C TYR A 351 1.19 -11.09 14.92
N SER A 352 0.92 -10.87 16.20
CA SER A 352 1.95 -10.92 17.25
C SER A 352 2.62 -12.29 17.34
N LEU A 353 1.83 -13.37 17.36
CA LEU A 353 2.35 -14.73 17.37
C LEU A 353 3.23 -15.04 16.15
N ARG A 354 2.77 -14.66 14.95
CA ARG A 354 3.56 -14.81 13.73
C ARG A 354 4.89 -14.05 13.81
N SER A 355 4.87 -12.83 14.32
CA SER A 355 6.08 -12.01 14.43
C SER A 355 7.09 -12.58 15.43
N ILE A 356 6.61 -13.15 16.54
CA ILE A 356 7.48 -13.68 17.61
C ILE A 356 8.08 -15.04 17.22
N TYR A 357 7.29 -15.93 16.60
CA TYR A 357 7.68 -17.32 16.38
C TYR A 357 8.20 -17.64 14.96
N ASN A 358 7.93 -16.78 13.97
CA ASN A 358 8.47 -17.00 12.63
C ASN A 358 9.79 -16.24 12.44
N ASP A 359 10.74 -16.89 11.76
CA ASP A 359 11.96 -16.24 11.23
C ASP A 359 11.58 -15.32 10.05
N SER A 360 10.92 -14.21 10.39
CA SER A 360 10.46 -13.19 9.46
C SER A 360 11.40 -11.99 9.46
N ARG A 361 11.29 -11.15 8.44
CA ARG A 361 12.06 -9.90 8.38
C ARG A 361 11.82 -8.97 9.57
N THR A 362 10.64 -9.03 10.19
CA THR A 362 10.33 -8.30 11.42
C THR A 362 11.03 -8.85 12.67
N GLY A 363 11.55 -10.08 12.61
CA GLY A 363 12.43 -10.69 13.62
C GLY A 363 13.92 -10.36 13.46
N TYR A 364 14.31 -9.64 12.38
CA TYR A 364 15.70 -9.27 12.11
C TYR A 364 16.26 -8.33 13.20
N GLU A 365 17.45 -8.63 13.69
CA GLU A 365 18.09 -7.86 14.77
C GLU A 365 18.90 -6.66 14.23
N GLY A 366 18.30 -5.84 13.35
CA GLY A 366 18.96 -4.76 12.63
C GLY A 366 19.72 -3.78 13.52
N LYS A 367 19.14 -3.40 14.66
CA LYS A 367 19.78 -2.51 15.63
C LYS A 367 21.05 -3.12 16.24
N LYS A 368 21.01 -4.40 16.63
CA LYS A 368 22.16 -5.11 17.20
C LYS A 368 23.30 -5.18 16.20
N ILE A 369 22.98 -5.56 14.96
CA ILE A 369 23.95 -5.69 13.86
C ILE A 369 24.56 -4.32 13.53
N ALA A 370 23.77 -3.27 13.46
CA ALA A 370 24.28 -1.91 13.21
C ALA A 370 25.26 -1.45 14.30
N LEU A 371 24.96 -1.71 15.59
CA LEU A 371 25.84 -1.38 16.69
C LEU A 371 27.15 -2.18 16.67
N GLN A 372 27.11 -3.46 16.29
CA GLN A 372 28.31 -4.27 16.13
C GLN A 372 29.18 -3.75 14.98
N ILE A 373 28.58 -3.40 13.84
CA ILE A 373 29.29 -2.82 12.69
C ILE A 373 29.90 -1.48 13.05
N GLU A 374 29.20 -0.62 13.77
CA GLU A 374 29.71 0.67 14.22
C GLU A 374 30.90 0.50 15.17
N LYS A 375 30.84 -0.47 16.09
CA LYS A 375 31.94 -0.80 16.99
C LYS A 375 33.19 -1.25 16.22
N GLU A 376 33.02 -2.18 15.27
CA GLU A 376 34.10 -2.66 14.42
C GLU A 376 34.69 -1.54 13.53
N TRP A 377 33.82 -0.68 12.99
CA TRP A 377 34.25 0.48 12.20
C TRP A 377 35.16 1.41 13.00
N LYS A 378 34.82 1.72 14.24
CA LYS A 378 35.62 2.58 15.13
C LYS A 378 37.00 2.01 15.47
N THR A 379 37.24 0.71 15.27
CA THR A 379 38.59 0.11 15.39
C THR A 379 39.45 0.32 14.15
N ILE A 380 38.81 0.62 12.99
CA ILE A 380 39.47 0.71 11.69
C ILE A 380 39.66 2.18 11.26
N SER A 381 38.65 3.02 11.51
CA SER A 381 38.62 4.42 11.11
C SER A 381 38.10 5.33 12.21
N LYS A 382 38.60 6.58 12.22
CA LYS A 382 38.06 7.66 13.07
C LYS A 382 36.91 8.41 12.41
N ASP A 383 36.74 8.24 11.11
CA ASP A 383 35.70 8.91 10.33
C ASP A 383 34.33 8.27 10.59
N GLU A 384 33.25 9.02 10.41
CA GLU A 384 31.91 8.47 10.44
C GLU A 384 31.59 7.70 9.16
N ILE A 385 30.76 6.64 9.27
CA ILE A 385 30.26 5.91 8.11
C ILE A 385 29.32 6.84 7.32
N SER A 386 29.76 7.33 6.16
CA SER A 386 28.96 8.25 5.35
C SER A 386 28.00 7.52 4.41
N ASN A 387 28.37 6.30 4.00
CA ASN A 387 27.65 5.54 2.98
C ASN A 387 27.47 4.08 3.39
N VAL A 388 26.34 3.48 3.02
CA VAL A 388 26.06 2.05 3.19
C VAL A 388 25.51 1.48 1.89
N GLY A 389 25.88 0.25 1.56
CA GLY A 389 25.58 -0.28 0.25
C GLY A 389 25.20 -1.75 0.22
N PHE A 390 24.75 -2.19 -0.95
CA PHE A 390 24.37 -3.47 -1.48
C PHE A 390 22.86 -3.60 -1.77
N SER A 391 22.02 -3.80 -0.78
CA SER A 391 20.56 -3.96 -0.98
C SER A 391 19.77 -2.99 -0.12
N GLU A 392 18.56 -2.64 -0.55
CA GLU A 392 17.67 -1.78 0.23
C GLU A 392 17.42 -2.33 1.64
N TRP A 393 17.38 -3.66 1.78
CA TRP A 393 17.12 -4.28 3.08
C TRP A 393 18.28 -4.11 4.04
N TYR A 394 19.47 -4.59 3.68
CA TYR A 394 20.61 -4.58 4.61
C TYR A 394 21.18 -3.17 4.79
N ALA A 395 21.42 -2.45 3.69
CA ALA A 395 21.91 -1.08 3.75
C ALA A 395 20.88 -0.13 4.37
N GLY A 396 19.59 -0.31 4.05
CA GLY A 396 18.51 0.46 4.66
C GLY A 396 18.41 0.28 6.16
N ASN A 397 18.58 -0.96 6.67
CA ASN A 397 18.63 -1.23 8.11
C ASN A 397 19.83 -0.56 8.79
N LEU A 398 21.02 -0.64 8.18
CA LEU A 398 22.19 0.07 8.72
C LEU A 398 21.93 1.57 8.77
N SER A 399 21.47 2.16 7.67
CA SER A 399 21.15 3.58 7.60
C SER A 399 20.09 3.99 8.63
N TYR A 400 19.09 3.16 8.86
CA TYR A 400 18.01 3.44 9.81
C TYR A 400 18.49 3.42 11.25
N HIS A 401 19.37 2.49 11.63
CA HIS A 401 19.78 2.27 13.02
C HIS A 401 21.05 3.03 13.42
N LEU A 402 21.92 3.42 12.47
CA LEU A 402 23.08 4.25 12.75
C LEU A 402 22.67 5.71 13.00
N SER A 403 23.31 6.35 13.98
CA SER A 403 22.93 7.70 14.46
C SER A 403 23.09 8.79 13.40
N ASN A 404 24.11 8.68 12.56
CA ASN A 404 24.41 9.64 11.47
C ASN A 404 23.64 9.38 10.19
N ARG A 405 22.81 8.32 10.13
CA ARG A 405 21.97 7.97 8.97
C ARG A 405 22.76 7.98 7.65
N PRO A 406 23.76 7.12 7.46
CA PRO A 406 24.56 7.10 6.25
C PRO A 406 23.70 6.92 5.00
N LYS A 407 24.14 7.49 3.88
CA LYS A 407 23.43 7.42 2.59
C LYS A 407 23.40 6.00 2.06
N VAL A 408 22.23 5.57 1.58
CA VAL A 408 22.07 4.24 0.98
C VAL A 408 22.39 4.26 -0.50
N PHE A 409 23.33 3.42 -0.92
CA PHE A 409 23.68 3.17 -2.32
C PHE A 409 23.23 1.77 -2.73
N LEU A 410 22.47 1.71 -3.83
CA LEU A 410 22.04 0.45 -4.40
C LEU A 410 23.02 -0.02 -5.48
N GLU A 411 23.27 -1.32 -5.56
CA GLU A 411 24.23 -1.90 -6.50
C GLU A 411 23.84 -1.67 -7.98
N GLU A 412 22.57 -1.50 -8.27
CA GLU A 412 22.05 -1.28 -9.62
C GLU A 412 22.44 0.09 -10.21
N ASN A 413 22.83 1.02 -9.36
CA ASN A 413 23.27 2.34 -9.80
C ASN A 413 24.79 2.32 -10.04
N ASN A 414 25.32 2.00 -11.16
CA ASN A 414 26.74 1.94 -11.57
C ASN A 414 27.68 3.03 -10.97
N ASN A 415 27.32 3.60 -9.84
CA ASN A 415 28.05 4.61 -9.10
C ASN A 415 29.05 3.94 -8.14
N PHE A 416 30.30 4.40 -8.19
CA PHE A 416 31.33 3.98 -7.24
C PHE A 416 30.95 4.41 -5.81
N TYR A 417 31.19 3.52 -4.86
CA TYR A 417 31.00 3.85 -3.45
C TYR A 417 31.91 5.02 -3.06
N LYS A 418 31.31 6.09 -2.57
CA LYS A 418 32.06 7.21 -1.99
C LYS A 418 32.54 6.81 -0.59
N LYS A 419 33.82 7.02 -0.29
CA LYS A 419 34.40 6.78 1.03
C LYS A 419 33.93 7.84 2.05
N PRO A 420 33.86 7.47 3.32
CA PRO A 420 33.92 6.14 3.94
C PRO A 420 32.60 5.38 3.76
N ALA A 421 32.68 4.07 3.49
CA ALA A 421 31.49 3.26 3.19
C ALA A 421 31.52 1.87 3.84
N VAL A 422 30.33 1.31 4.10
CA VAL A 422 30.13 -0.07 4.54
C VAL A 422 29.19 -0.79 3.59
N ILE A 423 29.65 -1.91 3.05
CA ILE A 423 28.81 -2.81 2.25
C ILE A 423 28.45 -4.02 3.11
N ILE A 424 27.17 -4.39 3.12
CA ILE A 424 26.67 -5.50 3.92
C ILE A 424 25.78 -6.43 3.09
N ALA A 425 26.04 -7.72 3.20
CA ALA A 425 25.26 -8.78 2.58
C ALA A 425 25.19 -10.02 3.50
N ARG A 426 24.54 -11.08 3.04
CA ARG A 426 24.51 -12.38 3.70
C ARG A 426 24.91 -13.45 2.69
N ASP A 427 25.71 -14.41 3.14
CA ASP A 427 26.10 -15.61 2.37
C ASP A 427 26.82 -15.33 1.02
N ILE A 428 27.63 -14.26 0.98
CA ILE A 428 28.45 -13.90 -0.20
C ILE A 428 29.94 -14.16 0.03
N GLY A 429 30.42 -14.03 1.27
CA GLY A 429 31.80 -14.21 1.64
C GLY A 429 32.69 -13.02 1.21
N PRO A 430 34.04 -13.21 1.21
CA PRO A 430 35.01 -12.15 0.89
C PRO A 430 34.86 -11.55 -0.52
N SER A 431 34.21 -12.25 -1.45
CA SER A 431 33.94 -11.73 -2.80
C SER A 431 33.04 -10.47 -2.79
N LEU A 432 32.36 -10.19 -1.67
CA LEU A 432 31.62 -8.94 -1.46
C LEU A 432 32.52 -7.71 -1.64
N CYS A 433 33.78 -7.81 -1.21
CA CYS A 433 34.77 -6.71 -1.30
C CYS A 433 35.45 -6.59 -2.68
N ASN A 434 35.32 -7.59 -3.56
CA ASN A 434 36.02 -7.65 -4.86
C ASN A 434 35.14 -7.23 -6.04
N ARG A 435 34.09 -6.45 -5.80
CA ARG A 435 33.15 -6.06 -6.86
C ARG A 435 33.69 -4.92 -7.72
N LYS A 436 33.31 -4.90 -9.01
CA LYS A 436 33.79 -3.96 -10.03
C LYS A 436 33.61 -2.48 -9.65
N ASN A 437 32.64 -2.16 -8.79
CA ASN A 437 32.34 -0.79 -8.35
C ASN A 437 33.18 -0.33 -7.15
N ILE A 438 34.09 -1.17 -6.64
CA ILE A 438 34.98 -0.88 -5.52
C ILE A 438 36.38 -0.71 -6.06
N ASN A 439 36.74 0.51 -6.45
CA ASN A 439 38.10 0.84 -6.91
C ASN A 439 38.88 1.58 -5.81
N VAL A 440 39.26 0.82 -4.74
CA VAL A 440 39.87 1.43 -3.57
C VAL A 440 40.96 0.53 -2.96
N LYS A 441 42.02 1.13 -2.43
CA LYS A 441 43.17 0.43 -1.84
C LYS A 441 42.94 -0.02 -0.38
N ASN A 442 42.07 0.65 0.39
CA ASN A 442 41.86 0.40 1.82
C ASN A 442 40.52 -0.28 2.05
N ILE A 443 40.53 -1.60 2.05
CA ILE A 443 39.33 -2.45 2.22
C ILE A 443 39.61 -3.51 3.27
N VAL A 444 38.68 -3.69 4.21
CA VAL A 444 38.72 -4.76 5.21
C VAL A 444 37.43 -5.57 5.16
N TYR A 445 37.55 -6.88 4.98
CA TYR A 445 36.45 -7.80 5.13
C TYR A 445 36.37 -8.33 6.56
N LYS A 446 35.16 -8.35 7.11
CA LYS A 446 34.87 -9.05 8.38
C LYS A 446 33.51 -9.78 8.28
N LYS A 447 33.41 -10.90 8.97
CA LYS A 447 32.12 -11.58 9.18
C LYS A 447 31.57 -11.15 10.56
N ILE A 448 30.37 -10.56 10.59
CA ILE A 448 29.71 -10.09 11.80
C ILE A 448 28.38 -10.81 11.92
N ASP A 449 28.24 -11.66 12.95
CA ASP A 449 27.20 -12.67 13.04
C ASP A 449 27.12 -13.48 11.73
N ASN A 450 25.95 -13.54 11.07
CA ASN A 450 25.77 -14.22 9.77
C ASN A 450 25.85 -13.24 8.56
N HIS A 451 26.51 -12.08 8.74
CA HIS A 451 26.64 -11.08 7.67
C HIS A 451 28.07 -10.91 7.24
N ASP A 452 28.25 -10.83 5.94
CA ASP A 452 29.48 -10.45 5.28
C ASP A 452 29.55 -8.94 5.19
N VAL A 453 30.58 -8.31 5.73
CA VAL A 453 30.73 -6.85 5.83
C VAL A 453 32.05 -6.44 5.20
N CYS A 454 31.96 -5.48 4.28
CA CYS A 454 33.11 -4.87 3.64
C CYS A 454 33.22 -3.41 4.10
N PHE A 455 34.29 -3.10 4.79
CA PHE A 455 34.63 -1.74 5.21
C PHE A 455 35.53 -1.09 4.17
N ILE A 456 35.20 0.12 3.71
CA ILE A 456 35.89 0.90 2.68
C ILE A 456 36.26 2.26 3.29
N PHE A 457 37.56 2.55 3.47
CA PHE A 457 38.04 3.75 4.15
C PHE A 457 39.23 4.42 3.45
#